data_19410b656bc5dcbe5fff9b8647439e5d
#
_entry.id   19410b656bc5dcbe5fff9b8647439e5d
#
_cell.length_a   1.000
_cell.length_b   1.000
_cell.length_c   1.000
_cell.angle_alpha   90.00
_cell.angle_beta   90.00
_cell.angle_gamma   90.00
#
_symmetry.space_group_name_H-M   'P 1'
#
loop_
_entity.id
_entity.type
_entity.pdbx_description
1 polymer ?
#
loop_
_entity_poly.entity_id
_entity_poly.type
_entity_poly.pdbx_seq_one_letter_code
_entity_poly.pdbx_strand_id
1 'polypeptide(L)'
;MSEMYRVMVVDDEPIVRKAIADQIAWEKYQISIVKTAAHAIEALDYLREHDVELMLVDVRLPVMDGLELIRRVRQLNREIEFVVISGYSDFTYAQQAVRLGVRDYLLKPVDETSLLGAIKAGRDAWEQKRFLNQLQRTGAPVPQPESAMLHRHSPTITRLLSIVEEEIANENLSLKWISAEKMFLNENYLSKLCQKELKQRFSAYLLERRMLTAMRLMMHHPDMMIQEIARETGFGSNSQYFSIAFKKYSGYTPTEYRKLLRSPNGPKDT
;
A
#
# COMPACT_ATOMS: atom_id res chain seq x y z
N MET A 1 -7.51 3.66 20.59
CA MET A 1 -8.45 2.96 19.68
C MET A 1 -7.85 3.08 18.29
N SER A 2 -7.53 1.96 17.61
CA SER A 2 -7.02 2.02 16.23
C SER A 2 -8.11 2.58 15.33
N GLU A 3 -7.77 3.56 14.53
CA GLU A 3 -8.67 4.19 13.56
C GLU A 3 -9.06 3.14 12.51
N MET A 4 -10.37 2.95 12.30
CA MET A 4 -10.89 1.99 11.31
C MET A 4 -10.63 2.54 9.91
N TYR A 5 -10.18 1.69 8.99
CA TYR A 5 -9.97 2.05 7.58
C TYR A 5 -11.32 2.20 6.87
N ARG A 6 -11.64 3.45 6.44
CA ARG A 6 -12.96 3.81 5.91
C ARG A 6 -13.06 3.54 4.43
N VAL A 7 -13.98 2.66 4.06
CA VAL A 7 -14.21 2.25 2.68
C VAL A 7 -15.59 2.69 2.21
N MET A 8 -15.68 3.22 0.99
CA MET A 8 -16.94 3.52 0.30
C MET A 8 -17.15 2.54 -0.83
N VAL A 9 -18.39 2.08 -1.01
CA VAL A 9 -18.81 1.23 -2.12
C VAL A 9 -19.71 2.03 -3.06
N VAL A 10 -19.38 2.06 -4.35
CA VAL A 10 -20.16 2.74 -5.39
C VAL A 10 -20.50 1.75 -6.49
N ASP A 11 -21.76 1.35 -6.56
CA ASP A 11 -22.25 0.35 -7.52
C ASP A 11 -23.75 0.61 -7.73
N ASP A 12 -24.27 0.55 -8.94
CA ASP A 12 -25.70 0.80 -9.19
C ASP A 12 -26.59 -0.39 -8.83
N GLU A 13 -26.04 -1.59 -8.70
CA GLU A 13 -26.74 -2.82 -8.33
C GLU A 13 -26.95 -2.91 -6.81
N PRO A 14 -28.19 -2.80 -6.26
CA PRO A 14 -28.42 -2.86 -4.81
C PRO A 14 -27.96 -4.16 -4.15
N ILE A 15 -28.07 -5.27 -4.89
CA ILE A 15 -27.68 -6.60 -4.41
C ILE A 15 -26.17 -6.67 -4.19
N VAL A 16 -25.38 -6.13 -5.13
CA VAL A 16 -23.92 -6.10 -5.04
C VAL A 16 -23.47 -5.20 -3.88
N ARG A 17 -24.04 -3.99 -3.77
CA ARG A 17 -23.75 -3.08 -2.64
C ARG A 17 -24.02 -3.74 -1.29
N LYS A 18 -25.19 -4.40 -1.16
CA LYS A 18 -25.57 -5.07 0.07
C LYS A 18 -24.67 -6.28 0.36
N ALA A 19 -24.35 -7.07 -0.64
CA ALA A 19 -23.46 -8.21 -0.49
C ALA A 19 -22.08 -7.77 0.03
N ILE A 20 -21.49 -6.73 -0.57
CA ILE A 20 -20.19 -6.20 -0.13
C ILE A 20 -20.30 -5.60 1.28
N ALA A 21 -21.34 -4.84 1.59
CA ALA A 21 -21.44 -4.16 2.88
C ALA A 21 -21.74 -5.12 4.05
N ASP A 22 -22.61 -6.11 3.86
CA ASP A 22 -23.23 -6.86 4.95
C ASP A 22 -22.71 -8.30 5.09
N GLN A 23 -22.15 -8.90 4.03
CA GLN A 23 -21.78 -10.34 4.07
C GLN A 23 -20.38 -10.59 4.64
N ILE A 24 -19.54 -9.57 4.71
CA ILE A 24 -18.16 -9.67 5.21
C ILE A 24 -18.07 -9.01 6.59
N ALA A 25 -17.47 -9.70 7.54
CA ALA A 25 -17.24 -9.16 8.89
C ALA A 25 -16.05 -8.18 8.88
N TRP A 26 -16.26 -7.00 8.31
CA TRP A 26 -15.22 -5.97 8.04
C TRP A 26 -14.45 -5.56 9.29
N GLU A 27 -15.12 -5.54 10.46
CA GLU A 27 -14.50 -5.16 11.74
C GLU A 27 -13.33 -6.07 12.12
N LYS A 28 -13.37 -7.37 11.73
CA LYS A 28 -12.25 -8.31 11.95
C LYS A 28 -10.97 -7.87 11.23
N TYR A 29 -11.13 -7.09 10.17
CA TYR A 29 -10.02 -6.58 9.34
C TYR A 29 -9.72 -5.10 9.63
N GLN A 30 -10.34 -4.51 10.66
CA GLN A 30 -10.24 -3.08 10.99
C GLN A 30 -10.68 -2.18 9.84
N ILE A 31 -11.71 -2.60 9.10
CA ILE A 31 -12.33 -1.90 7.98
C ILE A 31 -13.74 -1.48 8.38
N SER A 32 -14.17 -0.32 7.94
CA SER A 32 -15.56 0.16 8.08
C SER A 32 -16.10 0.58 6.73
N ILE A 33 -17.22 0.00 6.31
CA ILE A 33 -17.95 0.49 5.14
C ILE A 33 -18.77 1.70 5.60
N VAL A 34 -18.23 2.89 5.37
CA VAL A 34 -18.81 4.14 5.87
C VAL A 34 -19.92 4.68 4.98
N LYS A 35 -19.98 4.25 3.73
CA LYS A 35 -21.00 4.67 2.77
C LYS A 35 -21.14 3.65 1.65
N THR A 36 -22.39 3.40 1.24
CA THR A 36 -22.72 2.80 -0.05
C THR A 36 -23.46 3.84 -0.90
N ALA A 37 -23.09 3.99 -2.15
CA ALA A 37 -23.69 4.93 -3.09
C ALA A 37 -24.18 4.21 -4.35
N ALA A 38 -25.37 4.59 -4.85
CA ALA A 38 -25.94 4.00 -6.04
C ALA A 38 -25.43 4.64 -7.35
N HIS A 39 -24.84 5.81 -7.27
CA HIS A 39 -24.35 6.55 -8.42
C HIS A 39 -23.25 7.54 -8.01
N ALA A 40 -22.49 7.99 -9.01
CA ALA A 40 -21.32 8.83 -8.82
C ALA A 40 -21.60 10.17 -8.10
N ILE A 41 -22.78 10.78 -8.33
CA ILE A 41 -23.13 12.07 -7.71
C ILE A 41 -23.28 11.89 -6.19
N GLU A 42 -23.96 10.85 -5.73
CA GLU A 42 -24.09 10.53 -4.31
C GLU A 42 -22.74 10.33 -3.63
N ALA A 43 -21.81 9.67 -4.33
CA ALA A 43 -20.46 9.48 -3.82
C ALA A 43 -19.70 10.81 -3.70
N LEU A 44 -19.78 11.69 -4.71
CA LEU A 44 -19.14 13.00 -4.69
C LEU A 44 -19.72 13.91 -3.61
N ASP A 45 -21.04 13.88 -3.39
CA ASP A 45 -21.69 14.67 -2.32
C ASP A 45 -21.24 14.21 -0.94
N TYR A 46 -21.17 12.90 -0.71
CA TYR A 46 -20.66 12.37 0.55
C TYR A 46 -19.20 12.79 0.81
N LEU A 47 -18.35 12.77 -0.22
CA LEU A 47 -16.96 13.16 -0.10
C LEU A 47 -16.74 14.64 0.21
N ARG A 48 -17.74 15.52 0.10
CA ARG A 48 -17.61 16.95 0.47
C ARG A 48 -17.42 17.12 1.97
N GLU A 49 -18.07 16.29 2.76
CA GLU A 49 -18.14 16.43 4.22
C GLU A 49 -17.44 15.30 4.99
N HIS A 50 -17.11 14.21 4.31
CA HIS A 50 -16.58 13.00 4.94
C HIS A 50 -15.29 12.55 4.27
N ASP A 51 -14.40 11.98 5.08
CA ASP A 51 -13.17 11.35 4.59
C ASP A 51 -13.38 9.86 4.35
N VAL A 52 -12.74 9.38 3.29
CA VAL A 52 -12.73 7.98 2.85
C VAL A 52 -11.30 7.66 2.43
N GLU A 53 -10.78 6.51 2.79
CA GLU A 53 -9.43 6.08 2.44
C GLU A 53 -9.41 5.21 1.18
N LEU A 54 -10.49 4.46 0.92
CA LEU A 54 -10.60 3.62 -0.26
C LEU A 54 -12.01 3.63 -0.83
N MET A 55 -12.12 3.65 -2.15
CA MET A 55 -13.38 3.49 -2.86
C MET A 55 -13.36 2.22 -3.71
N LEU A 56 -14.38 1.38 -3.52
CA LEU A 56 -14.75 0.29 -4.44
C LEU A 56 -15.73 0.87 -5.46
N VAL A 57 -15.38 0.88 -6.74
CA VAL A 57 -16.15 1.60 -7.76
C VAL A 57 -16.50 0.69 -8.92
N ASP A 58 -17.80 0.53 -9.20
CA ASP A 58 -18.22 -0.09 -10.45
C ASP A 58 -17.90 0.82 -11.64
N VAL A 59 -17.50 0.23 -12.76
CA VAL A 59 -17.25 0.94 -14.01
C VAL A 59 -18.54 1.52 -14.57
N ARG A 60 -19.63 0.75 -14.56
CA ARG A 60 -20.88 1.17 -15.15
C ARG A 60 -21.82 1.76 -14.11
N LEU A 61 -21.78 3.07 -13.99
CA LEU A 61 -22.70 3.83 -13.15
C LEU A 61 -23.61 4.69 -14.05
N PRO A 62 -24.86 4.95 -13.64
CA PRO A 62 -25.74 5.84 -14.37
C PRO A 62 -25.23 7.28 -14.32
N VAL A 63 -25.46 8.02 -15.40
CA VAL A 63 -25.15 9.45 -15.58
C VAL A 63 -23.63 9.73 -15.73
N MET A 64 -22.80 9.15 -14.89
CA MET A 64 -21.34 9.32 -14.90
C MET A 64 -20.69 7.97 -14.61
N ASP A 65 -19.86 7.46 -15.50
CA ASP A 65 -19.17 6.19 -15.30
C ASP A 65 -18.16 6.24 -14.12
N GLY A 66 -17.80 5.06 -13.61
CA GLY A 66 -16.91 4.96 -12.46
C GLY A 66 -15.50 5.48 -12.71
N LEU A 67 -14.99 5.42 -13.94
CA LEU A 67 -13.67 5.95 -14.26
C LEU A 67 -13.66 7.48 -14.29
N GLU A 68 -14.76 8.09 -14.75
CA GLU A 68 -14.94 9.54 -14.66
C GLU A 68 -15.12 10.00 -13.21
N LEU A 69 -15.84 9.25 -12.39
CA LEU A 69 -15.92 9.49 -10.94
C LEU A 69 -14.50 9.50 -10.31
N ILE A 70 -13.68 8.47 -10.57
CA ILE A 70 -12.30 8.39 -10.08
C ILE A 70 -11.49 9.61 -10.53
N ARG A 71 -11.62 10.03 -11.78
CA ARG A 71 -10.93 11.20 -12.33
C ARG A 71 -11.29 12.47 -11.58
N ARG A 72 -12.58 12.69 -11.30
CA ARG A 72 -13.06 13.85 -10.52
C ARG A 72 -12.61 13.83 -9.07
N VAL A 73 -12.68 12.68 -8.42
CA VAL A 73 -12.21 12.54 -7.02
C VAL A 73 -10.71 12.84 -6.93
N ARG A 74 -9.89 12.43 -7.90
CA ARG A 74 -8.46 12.75 -7.93
C ARG A 74 -8.20 14.27 -8.07
N GLN A 75 -9.07 15.01 -8.78
CA GLN A 75 -8.97 16.47 -8.87
C GLN A 75 -9.25 17.19 -7.54
N LEU A 76 -9.93 16.53 -6.59
CA LEU A 76 -10.16 17.06 -5.24
C LEU A 76 -8.92 17.02 -4.35
N ASN A 77 -7.78 16.54 -4.84
CA ASN A 77 -6.50 16.40 -4.11
C ASN A 77 -6.63 15.58 -2.79
N ARG A 78 -7.58 14.63 -2.74
CA ARG A 78 -7.76 13.73 -1.59
C ARG A 78 -6.93 12.46 -1.76
N GLU A 79 -6.38 11.98 -0.67
CA GLU A 79 -5.60 10.74 -0.63
C GLU A 79 -6.53 9.53 -0.52
N ILE A 80 -7.18 9.18 -1.62
CA ILE A 80 -8.11 8.04 -1.71
C ILE A 80 -7.51 7.01 -2.67
N GLU A 81 -7.48 5.75 -2.23
CA GLU A 81 -7.16 4.61 -3.09
C GLU A 81 -8.42 4.08 -3.76
N PHE A 82 -8.26 3.50 -4.95
CA PHE A 82 -9.38 3.02 -5.76
C PHE A 82 -9.17 1.56 -6.15
N VAL A 83 -10.22 0.76 -5.98
CA VAL A 83 -10.38 -0.57 -6.55
C VAL A 83 -11.59 -0.54 -7.46
N VAL A 84 -11.41 -0.94 -8.69
CA VAL A 84 -12.49 -1.02 -9.68
C VAL A 84 -13.09 -2.42 -9.65
N ILE A 85 -14.42 -2.50 -9.65
CA ILE A 85 -15.18 -3.74 -9.78
C ILE A 85 -15.98 -3.65 -11.07
N SER A 86 -15.95 -4.68 -11.92
CA SER A 86 -16.61 -4.63 -13.22
C SER A 86 -17.19 -5.97 -13.65
N GLY A 87 -18.40 -5.96 -14.18
CA GLY A 87 -19.01 -7.12 -14.83
C GLY A 87 -18.45 -7.44 -16.21
N TYR A 88 -17.52 -6.65 -16.72
CA TYR A 88 -17.02 -6.76 -18.09
C TYR A 88 -15.50 -6.95 -18.10
N SER A 89 -15.06 -7.93 -18.87
CA SER A 89 -13.65 -8.19 -19.18
C SER A 89 -13.11 -7.26 -20.28
N ASP A 90 -13.72 -6.09 -20.48
CA ASP A 90 -13.31 -5.16 -21.53
C ASP A 90 -11.92 -4.58 -21.22
N PHE A 91 -10.98 -4.95 -22.05
CA PHE A 91 -9.59 -4.52 -21.97
C PHE A 91 -9.44 -2.99 -21.95
N THR A 92 -10.35 -2.28 -22.62
CA THR A 92 -10.33 -0.80 -22.71
C THR A 92 -10.54 -0.15 -21.34
N TYR A 93 -11.49 -0.64 -20.56
CA TYR A 93 -11.73 -0.14 -19.20
C TYR A 93 -10.59 -0.47 -18.26
N ALA A 94 -10.05 -1.69 -18.32
CA ALA A 94 -8.89 -2.08 -17.52
C ALA A 94 -7.67 -1.19 -17.86
N GLN A 95 -7.42 -0.90 -19.14
CA GLN A 95 -6.34 0.00 -19.55
C GLN A 95 -6.53 1.43 -19.04
N GLN A 96 -7.75 1.96 -19.08
CA GLN A 96 -8.05 3.30 -18.55
C GLN A 96 -7.91 3.34 -17.01
N ALA A 97 -8.40 2.32 -16.30
CA ALA A 97 -8.26 2.18 -14.87
C ALA A 97 -6.77 2.21 -14.44
N VAL A 98 -5.91 1.50 -15.19
CA VAL A 98 -4.45 1.55 -14.99
C VAL A 98 -3.88 2.96 -15.17
N ARG A 99 -4.28 3.68 -16.21
CA ARG A 99 -3.84 5.08 -16.43
C ARG A 99 -4.29 6.02 -15.33
N LEU A 100 -5.43 5.74 -14.72
CA LEU A 100 -5.93 6.47 -13.56
C LEU A 100 -5.25 6.05 -12.24
N GLY A 101 -4.37 5.05 -12.27
CA GLY A 101 -3.63 4.59 -11.10
C GLY A 101 -4.53 3.93 -10.05
N VAL A 102 -5.55 3.19 -10.48
CA VAL A 102 -6.34 2.38 -9.54
C VAL A 102 -5.49 1.25 -8.99
N ARG A 103 -5.77 0.85 -7.77
CA ARG A 103 -4.99 -0.18 -7.07
C ARG A 103 -5.19 -1.55 -7.66
N ASP A 104 -6.44 -1.88 -7.94
CA ASP A 104 -6.81 -3.17 -8.52
C ASP A 104 -8.05 -3.06 -9.41
N TYR A 105 -8.25 -4.10 -10.24
CA TYR A 105 -9.40 -4.23 -11.14
C TYR A 105 -9.95 -5.65 -11.01
N LEU A 106 -11.10 -5.77 -10.36
CA LEU A 106 -11.77 -7.04 -10.07
C LEU A 106 -12.92 -7.29 -11.04
N LEU A 107 -13.05 -8.53 -11.51
CA LEU A 107 -14.18 -8.93 -12.36
C LEU A 107 -15.31 -9.53 -11.51
N LYS A 108 -16.54 -9.10 -11.75
CA LYS A 108 -17.75 -9.72 -11.17
C LYS A 108 -17.99 -11.12 -11.78
N PRO A 109 -18.39 -12.13 -11.01
CA PRO A 109 -18.62 -12.08 -9.56
C PRO A 109 -17.33 -12.06 -8.76
N VAL A 110 -17.25 -11.17 -7.76
CA VAL A 110 -16.07 -11.03 -6.91
C VAL A 110 -16.19 -11.93 -5.70
N ASP A 111 -15.21 -12.79 -5.48
CA ASP A 111 -15.10 -13.58 -4.26
C ASP A 111 -14.49 -12.77 -3.10
N GLU A 112 -14.79 -13.19 -1.87
CA GLU A 112 -14.34 -12.50 -0.66
C GLU A 112 -12.82 -12.40 -0.57
N THR A 113 -12.09 -13.43 -0.97
CA THR A 113 -10.61 -13.46 -0.90
C THR A 113 -10.00 -12.42 -1.82
N SER A 114 -10.47 -12.33 -3.06
CA SER A 114 -10.01 -11.33 -4.04
C SER A 114 -10.34 -9.92 -3.58
N LEU A 115 -11.53 -9.69 -3.02
CA LEU A 115 -11.96 -8.39 -2.52
C LEU A 115 -11.11 -7.94 -1.32
N LEU A 116 -10.92 -8.82 -0.34
CA LEU A 116 -10.06 -8.55 0.82
C LEU A 116 -8.62 -8.30 0.42
N GLY A 117 -8.09 -9.08 -0.54
CA GLY A 117 -6.74 -8.87 -1.08
C GLY A 117 -6.56 -7.49 -1.70
N ALA A 118 -7.51 -7.05 -2.52
CA ALA A 118 -7.49 -5.74 -3.16
C ALA A 118 -7.59 -4.58 -2.15
N ILE A 119 -8.48 -4.70 -1.15
CA ILE A 119 -8.63 -3.68 -0.11
C ILE A 119 -7.39 -3.61 0.78
N LYS A 120 -6.80 -4.76 1.15
CA LYS A 120 -5.54 -4.80 1.90
C LYS A 120 -4.41 -4.11 1.14
N ALA A 121 -4.25 -4.42 -0.15
CA ALA A 121 -3.26 -3.76 -1.00
C ALA A 121 -3.49 -2.23 -1.10
N GLY A 122 -4.76 -1.80 -1.15
CA GLY A 122 -5.14 -0.39 -1.11
C GLY A 122 -4.78 0.27 0.22
N ARG A 123 -5.07 -0.39 1.33
CA ARG A 123 -4.73 0.09 2.68
C ARG A 123 -3.21 0.25 2.86
N ASP A 124 -2.44 -0.77 2.50
CA ASP A 124 -0.98 -0.75 2.62
C ASP A 124 -0.38 0.42 1.82
N ALA A 125 -0.90 0.68 0.63
CA ALA A 125 -0.47 1.79 -0.21
C ALA A 125 -0.86 3.16 0.36
N TRP A 126 -2.08 3.28 0.89
CA TRP A 126 -2.56 4.52 1.53
C TRP A 126 -1.75 4.84 2.79
N GLU A 127 -1.50 3.83 3.65
CA GLU A 127 -0.66 3.97 4.84
C GLU A 127 0.77 4.39 4.47
N GLN A 128 1.35 3.77 3.44
CA GLN A 128 2.68 4.12 2.95
C GLN A 128 2.73 5.57 2.46
N LYS A 129 1.73 6.00 1.69
CA LYS A 129 1.66 7.38 1.17
C LYS A 129 1.49 8.40 2.30
N ARG A 130 0.57 8.12 3.24
CA ARG A 130 0.35 8.97 4.43
C ARG A 130 1.63 9.09 5.26
N PHE A 131 2.35 7.98 5.43
CA PHE A 131 3.65 7.94 6.09
C PHE A 131 4.68 8.84 5.41
N LEU A 132 4.85 8.73 4.10
CA LEU A 132 5.79 9.56 3.34
C LEU A 132 5.46 11.06 3.44
N ASN A 133 4.17 11.40 3.33
CA ASN A 133 3.71 12.78 3.46
C ASN A 133 3.93 13.34 4.87
N GLN A 134 3.79 12.51 5.90
CA GLN A 134 4.06 12.91 7.28
C GLN A 134 5.56 13.15 7.51
N LEU A 135 6.43 12.31 6.94
CA LEU A 135 7.88 12.52 6.98
C LEU A 135 8.28 13.84 6.31
N GLN A 136 7.70 14.17 5.16
CA GLN A 136 7.96 15.44 4.47
C GLN A 136 7.60 16.65 5.33
N ARG A 137 6.50 16.57 6.10
CA ARG A 137 6.05 17.63 7.02
C ARG A 137 6.95 17.79 8.24
N THR A 138 7.62 16.72 8.67
CA THR A 138 8.54 16.75 9.83
C THR A 138 9.97 17.14 9.46
N GLY A 139 10.27 17.39 8.18
CA GLY A 139 11.62 17.66 7.69
C GLY A 139 12.56 16.44 7.81
N ALA A 140 12.02 15.27 8.18
CA ALA A 140 12.78 14.03 8.18
C ALA A 140 13.12 13.65 6.73
N PRO A 141 14.35 13.15 6.44
CA PRO A 141 14.73 12.76 5.09
C PRO A 141 13.79 11.65 4.62
N VAL A 142 13.06 11.94 3.56
CA VAL A 142 12.21 10.97 2.89
C VAL A 142 13.10 10.19 1.95
N PRO A 143 13.22 8.88 2.13
CA PRO A 143 13.79 8.05 1.09
C PRO A 143 12.89 8.18 -0.14
N GLN A 144 13.43 8.67 -1.23
CA GLN A 144 12.69 8.65 -2.49
C GLN A 144 12.65 7.19 -2.98
N PRO A 145 11.50 6.53 -2.99
CA PRO A 145 11.40 5.25 -3.65
C PRO A 145 11.55 5.51 -5.15
N GLU A 146 12.67 5.14 -5.74
CA GLU A 146 12.84 5.15 -7.20
C GLU A 146 11.81 4.27 -7.92
N SER A 147 11.02 3.49 -7.17
CA SER A 147 10.04 2.53 -7.66
C SER A 147 8.57 3.02 -7.68
N ALA A 148 8.28 4.30 -7.44
CA ALA A 148 6.91 4.83 -7.46
C ALA A 148 6.29 4.94 -8.87
N MET A 149 6.90 4.34 -9.89
CA MET A 149 6.25 4.16 -11.19
C MET A 149 5.49 2.83 -11.17
N LEU A 150 4.17 2.93 -11.20
CA LEU A 150 3.20 1.85 -11.43
C LEU A 150 3.48 1.13 -12.77
N HIS A 151 4.52 0.30 -12.79
CA HIS A 151 4.66 -0.70 -13.82
C HIS A 151 3.85 -1.91 -13.36
N ARG A 152 2.94 -2.39 -14.20
CA ARG A 152 2.35 -3.72 -13.98
C ARG A 152 3.50 -4.71 -13.99
N HIS A 153 3.85 -5.17 -12.79
CA HIS A 153 4.80 -6.27 -12.66
C HIS A 153 4.16 -7.55 -13.19
N SER A 154 4.98 -8.43 -13.74
CA SER A 154 4.52 -9.77 -14.08
C SER A 154 3.95 -10.47 -12.84
N PRO A 155 3.06 -11.45 -13.00
CA PRO A 155 2.53 -12.22 -11.86
C PRO A 155 3.65 -12.80 -10.98
N THR A 156 4.78 -13.17 -11.58
CA THR A 156 5.97 -13.66 -10.89
C THR A 156 6.57 -12.61 -9.96
N ILE A 157 6.73 -11.37 -10.42
CA ILE A 157 7.24 -10.28 -9.58
C ILE A 157 6.20 -9.86 -8.54
N THR A 158 4.94 -9.78 -8.90
CA THR A 158 3.86 -9.50 -7.92
C THR A 158 3.88 -10.51 -6.77
N ARG A 159 4.00 -11.82 -7.08
CA ARG A 159 4.12 -12.87 -6.06
C ARG A 159 5.39 -12.72 -5.22
N LEU A 160 6.53 -12.40 -5.86
CA LEU A 160 7.79 -12.16 -5.15
C LEU A 160 7.67 -10.98 -4.17
N LEU A 161 7.02 -9.88 -4.58
CA LEU A 161 6.81 -8.71 -3.73
C LEU A 161 5.90 -9.03 -2.53
N SER A 162 4.82 -9.81 -2.72
CA SER A 162 3.97 -10.23 -1.60
C SER A 162 4.74 -11.09 -0.59
N ILE A 163 5.59 -12.02 -1.05
CA ILE A 163 6.46 -12.83 -0.17
C ILE A 163 7.42 -11.93 0.63
N VAL A 164 7.97 -10.90 0.02
CA VAL A 164 8.85 -9.96 0.74
C VAL A 164 8.10 -9.24 1.86
N GLU A 165 6.87 -8.79 1.65
CA GLU A 165 6.07 -8.16 2.70
C GLU A 165 5.68 -9.15 3.81
N GLU A 166 5.28 -10.37 3.45
CA GLU A 166 4.92 -11.42 4.40
C GLU A 166 6.09 -11.86 5.28
N GLU A 167 7.29 -11.91 4.71
CA GLU A 167 8.49 -12.48 5.32
C GLU A 167 9.53 -11.42 5.70
N ILE A 168 9.15 -10.14 5.80
CA ILE A 168 10.08 -9.02 5.98
C ILE A 168 10.96 -9.17 7.23
N ALA A 169 10.43 -9.79 8.30
CA ALA A 169 11.13 -10.07 9.56
C ALA A 169 12.07 -11.28 9.48
N ASN A 170 12.01 -12.08 8.43
CA ASN A 170 12.83 -13.26 8.27
C ASN A 170 14.28 -12.86 7.93
N GLU A 171 15.22 -13.16 8.83
CA GLU A 171 16.65 -12.85 8.67
C GLU A 171 17.26 -13.51 7.43
N ASN A 172 16.79 -14.70 7.07
CA ASN A 172 17.27 -15.49 5.93
C ASN A 172 16.65 -15.08 4.59
N LEU A 173 15.72 -14.11 4.60
CA LEU A 173 15.04 -13.66 3.40
C LEU A 173 16.05 -13.19 2.35
N SER A 174 16.12 -13.91 1.27
CA SER A 174 16.99 -13.66 0.12
C SER A 174 16.36 -14.21 -1.14
N LEU A 175 16.84 -13.78 -2.29
CA LEU A 175 16.32 -14.31 -3.56
C LEU A 175 16.51 -15.82 -3.67
N LYS A 176 17.64 -16.33 -3.15
CA LYS A 176 17.92 -17.76 -3.06
C LYS A 176 16.89 -18.49 -2.19
N TRP A 177 16.59 -17.93 -1.02
CA TRP A 177 15.59 -18.50 -0.11
C TRP A 177 14.19 -18.49 -0.75
N ILE A 178 13.77 -17.37 -1.34
CA ILE A 178 12.47 -17.27 -2.02
C ILE A 178 12.37 -18.27 -3.17
N SER A 179 13.44 -18.41 -3.96
CA SER A 179 13.46 -19.33 -5.10
C SER A 179 13.32 -20.79 -4.69
N ALA A 180 13.95 -21.17 -3.57
CA ALA A 180 13.94 -22.54 -3.08
C ALA A 180 12.67 -22.90 -2.28
N GLU A 181 12.24 -21.99 -1.37
CA GLU A 181 11.23 -22.30 -0.35
C GLU A 181 9.82 -21.84 -0.72
N LYS A 182 9.67 -20.81 -1.56
CA LYS A 182 8.38 -20.17 -1.80
C LYS A 182 7.91 -20.23 -3.26
N MET A 183 8.82 -20.11 -4.21
CA MET A 183 8.43 -19.98 -5.62
C MET A 183 8.84 -21.18 -6.49
N PHE A 184 9.82 -21.98 -6.07
CA PHE A 184 10.34 -23.13 -6.81
C PHE A 184 10.78 -22.74 -8.24
N LEU A 185 11.40 -21.57 -8.38
CA LEU A 185 11.90 -21.01 -9.63
C LEU A 185 13.42 -20.86 -9.59
N ASN A 186 14.04 -20.79 -10.76
CA ASN A 186 15.47 -20.58 -10.84
C ASN A 186 15.87 -19.18 -10.32
N GLU A 187 16.85 -19.12 -9.42
CA GLU A 187 17.32 -17.87 -8.80
C GLU A 187 17.82 -16.85 -9.84
N ASN A 188 18.57 -17.32 -10.85
CA ASN A 188 19.10 -16.44 -11.90
C ASN A 188 17.98 -15.85 -12.75
N TYR A 189 16.90 -16.61 -12.99
CA TYR A 189 15.71 -16.11 -13.68
C TYR A 189 15.05 -14.99 -12.85
N LEU A 190 14.80 -15.22 -11.57
CA LEU A 190 14.23 -14.22 -10.66
C LEU A 190 15.10 -12.98 -10.56
N SER A 191 16.44 -13.16 -10.48
CA SER A 191 17.39 -12.03 -10.42
C SER A 191 17.31 -11.13 -11.65
N LYS A 192 17.28 -11.73 -12.85
CA LYS A 192 17.13 -10.98 -14.11
C LYS A 192 15.77 -10.29 -14.19
N LEU A 193 14.71 -10.95 -13.73
CA LEU A 193 13.37 -10.40 -13.73
C LEU A 193 13.24 -9.23 -12.77
N CYS A 194 13.82 -9.31 -11.56
CA CYS A 194 13.93 -8.19 -10.62
C CYS A 194 14.64 -6.99 -11.25
N GLN A 195 15.80 -7.20 -11.87
CA GLN A 195 16.51 -6.09 -12.54
C GLN A 195 15.70 -5.47 -13.68
N LYS A 196 14.98 -6.30 -14.45
CA LYS A 196 14.17 -5.84 -15.57
C LYS A 196 12.96 -5.02 -15.11
N GLU A 197 12.23 -5.49 -14.09
CA GLU A 197 10.95 -4.94 -13.69
C GLU A 197 11.05 -3.96 -12.52
N LEU A 198 11.91 -4.24 -11.50
CA LEU A 198 12.12 -3.34 -10.37
C LEU A 198 13.22 -2.29 -10.62
N LYS A 199 13.94 -2.39 -11.78
CA LYS A 199 15.05 -1.51 -12.14
C LYS A 199 16.20 -1.50 -11.14
N GLN A 200 16.21 -2.42 -10.19
CA GLN A 200 17.24 -2.56 -9.16
C GLN A 200 17.49 -4.03 -8.80
N ARG A 201 18.58 -4.29 -8.08
CA ARG A 201 18.85 -5.65 -7.56
C ARG A 201 17.90 -5.97 -6.41
N PHE A 202 17.51 -7.24 -6.30
CA PHE A 202 16.63 -7.69 -5.21
C PHE A 202 17.15 -7.31 -3.81
N SER A 203 18.46 -7.41 -3.56
CA SER A 203 19.05 -7.04 -2.27
C SER A 203 18.88 -5.56 -1.92
N ALA A 204 18.95 -4.68 -2.93
CA ALA A 204 18.71 -3.25 -2.74
C ALA A 204 17.22 -2.99 -2.45
N TYR A 205 16.32 -3.62 -3.20
CA TYR A 205 14.89 -3.57 -2.96
C TYR A 205 14.53 -4.07 -1.55
N LEU A 206 15.04 -5.23 -1.14
CA LEU A 206 14.78 -5.78 0.19
C LEU A 206 15.28 -4.84 1.31
N LEU A 207 16.47 -4.27 1.15
CA LEU A 207 17.00 -3.30 2.11
C LEU A 207 16.10 -2.07 2.22
N GLU A 208 15.67 -1.52 1.10
CA GLU A 208 14.74 -0.39 1.04
C GLU A 208 13.44 -0.71 1.79
N ARG A 209 12.81 -1.87 1.50
CA ARG A 209 11.57 -2.29 2.18
C ARG A 209 11.76 -2.43 3.69
N ARG A 210 12.87 -3.04 4.13
CA ARG A 210 13.22 -3.16 5.56
C ARG A 210 13.41 -1.79 6.22
N MET A 211 14.04 -0.83 5.56
CA MET A 211 14.22 0.52 6.08
C MET A 211 12.90 1.28 6.19
N LEU A 212 12.05 1.21 5.18
CA LEU A 212 10.71 1.81 5.20
C LEU A 212 9.84 1.21 6.31
N THR A 213 9.90 -0.10 6.52
CA THR A 213 9.19 -0.78 7.60
C THR A 213 9.72 -0.34 8.97
N ALA A 214 11.05 -0.20 9.13
CA ALA A 214 11.65 0.32 10.36
C ALA A 214 11.19 1.74 10.69
N MET A 215 11.17 2.62 9.70
CA MET A 215 10.69 4.00 9.86
C MET A 215 9.22 4.05 10.27
N ARG A 216 8.38 3.21 9.65
CA ARG A 216 6.96 3.07 9.99
C ARG A 216 6.77 2.57 11.42
N LEU A 217 7.51 1.55 11.85
CA LEU A 217 7.47 1.06 13.22
C LEU A 217 7.86 2.15 14.24
N MET A 218 8.91 2.93 13.96
CA MET A 218 9.32 4.03 14.84
C MET A 218 8.26 5.12 14.98
N MET A 219 7.47 5.34 13.95
CA MET A 219 6.40 6.34 13.94
C MET A 219 5.16 5.86 14.68
N HIS A 220 4.72 4.63 14.41
CA HIS A 220 3.50 4.08 15.01
C HIS A 220 3.73 3.50 16.43
N HIS A 221 4.97 3.10 16.73
CA HIS A 221 5.38 2.56 18.02
C HIS A 221 6.59 3.33 18.59
N PRO A 222 6.41 4.57 19.03
CA PRO A 222 7.51 5.47 19.43
C PRO A 222 8.34 4.95 20.60
N ASP A 223 7.80 4.02 21.41
CA ASP A 223 8.47 3.46 22.58
C ASP A 223 9.11 2.08 22.30
N MET A 224 8.88 1.49 21.13
CA MET A 224 9.47 0.20 20.72
C MET A 224 11.00 0.30 20.71
N MET A 225 11.70 -0.67 21.32
CA MET A 225 13.16 -0.64 21.37
C MET A 225 13.80 -0.78 19.98
N ILE A 226 14.95 -0.14 19.76
CA ILE A 226 15.68 -0.22 18.46
C ILE A 226 16.05 -1.66 18.13
N GLN A 227 16.36 -2.47 19.13
CA GLN A 227 16.65 -3.90 18.96
C GLN A 227 15.42 -4.69 18.49
N GLU A 228 14.24 -4.34 18.97
CA GLU A 228 12.98 -4.96 18.54
C GLU A 228 12.68 -4.57 17.09
N ILE A 229 12.84 -3.29 16.73
CA ILE A 229 12.68 -2.82 15.36
C ILE A 229 13.65 -3.55 14.42
N ALA A 230 14.91 -3.72 14.81
CA ALA A 230 15.89 -4.48 14.03
C ALA A 230 15.42 -5.92 13.78
N ARG A 231 14.88 -6.59 14.80
CA ARG A 231 14.34 -7.94 14.70
C ARG A 231 13.13 -8.00 13.79
N GLU A 232 12.15 -7.13 13.98
CA GLU A 232 10.91 -7.07 13.18
C GLU A 232 11.16 -6.66 11.71
N THR A 233 12.36 -6.18 11.41
CA THR A 233 12.77 -5.81 10.05
C THR A 233 13.85 -6.73 9.47
N GLY A 234 14.02 -7.93 10.05
CA GLY A 234 14.85 -8.98 9.51
C GLY A 234 16.36 -8.76 9.66
N PHE A 235 16.80 -7.93 10.64
CA PHE A 235 18.21 -7.79 11.02
C PHE A 235 18.54 -8.67 12.24
N GLY A 236 17.57 -9.36 12.78
CA GLY A 236 17.73 -10.27 13.90
C GLY A 236 18.31 -9.60 15.15
N SER A 237 19.26 -10.27 15.76
CA SER A 237 19.99 -9.73 16.94
C SER A 237 21.05 -8.68 16.57
N ASN A 238 21.34 -8.45 15.28
CA ASN A 238 22.41 -7.55 14.84
C ASN A 238 21.94 -6.09 14.73
N SER A 239 21.57 -5.51 15.87
CA SER A 239 21.12 -4.11 15.94
C SER A 239 22.19 -3.09 15.54
N GLN A 240 23.48 -3.48 15.65
CA GLN A 240 24.58 -2.62 15.21
C GLN A 240 24.61 -2.49 13.67
N TYR A 241 24.49 -3.62 12.97
CA TYR A 241 24.41 -3.59 11.50
C TYR A 241 23.16 -2.88 11.03
N PHE A 242 22.01 -3.10 11.69
CA PHE A 242 20.80 -2.34 11.44
C PHE A 242 21.04 -0.83 11.55
N SER A 243 21.68 -0.36 12.62
CA SER A 243 21.93 1.07 12.84
C SER A 243 22.84 1.69 11.77
N ILE A 244 23.84 0.94 11.31
CA ILE A 244 24.72 1.35 10.22
C ILE A 244 23.95 1.44 8.89
N ALA A 245 23.17 0.41 8.58
CA ALA A 245 22.36 0.37 7.36
C ALA A 245 21.31 1.49 7.36
N PHE A 246 20.63 1.69 8.49
CA PHE A 246 19.64 2.74 8.67
C PHE A 246 20.24 4.15 8.50
N LYS A 247 21.41 4.41 9.11
CA LYS A 247 22.12 5.68 8.95
C LYS A 247 22.53 5.91 7.50
N LYS A 248 23.05 4.87 6.83
CA LYS A 248 23.44 4.96 5.40
C LYS A 248 22.23 5.28 4.51
N TYR A 249 21.07 4.76 4.85
CA TYR A 249 19.84 4.93 4.07
C TYR A 249 19.14 6.27 4.35
N SER A 250 18.99 6.65 5.62
CA SER A 250 18.23 7.81 6.07
C SER A 250 19.06 9.08 6.33
N GLY A 251 20.39 8.94 6.45
CA GLY A 251 21.28 10.00 6.91
C GLY A 251 21.38 10.13 8.43
N TYR A 252 20.51 9.48 9.19
CA TYR A 252 20.41 9.58 10.66
C TYR A 252 20.54 8.21 11.30
N THR A 253 21.08 8.16 12.52
CA THR A 253 20.97 6.95 13.35
C THR A 253 19.49 6.71 13.72
N PRO A 254 19.08 5.47 14.04
CA PRO A 254 17.72 5.18 14.49
C PRO A 254 17.26 6.04 15.67
N THR A 255 18.16 6.34 16.59
CA THR A 255 17.88 7.18 17.76
C THR A 255 17.68 8.65 17.41
N GLU A 256 18.52 9.20 16.53
CA GLU A 256 18.37 10.57 16.02
C GLU A 256 17.08 10.71 15.22
N TYR A 257 16.79 9.75 14.36
CA TYR A 257 15.56 9.72 13.57
C TYR A 257 14.31 9.71 14.45
N ARG A 258 14.29 8.91 15.51
CA ARG A 258 13.20 8.90 16.50
C ARG A 258 13.03 10.24 17.22
N LYS A 259 14.13 10.91 17.55
CA LYS A 259 14.07 12.25 18.16
C LYS A 259 13.43 13.26 17.20
N LEU A 260 13.76 13.21 15.91
CA LEU A 260 13.14 14.07 14.89
C LEU A 260 11.62 13.83 14.80
N LEU A 261 11.17 12.59 14.85
CA LEU A 261 9.73 12.26 14.84
C LEU A 261 8.96 12.79 16.06
N ARG A 262 9.65 12.93 17.22
CA ARG A 262 9.05 13.45 18.47
C ARG A 262 9.09 14.97 18.61
N SER A 263 9.87 15.66 17.78
CA SER A 263 10.00 17.12 17.84
C SER A 263 8.88 17.78 17.04
N PRO A 264 8.05 18.66 17.64
CA PRO A 264 6.95 19.34 16.93
C PRO A 264 7.44 20.43 15.96
N ASN A 265 8.72 20.82 16.02
CA ASN A 265 9.38 21.72 15.08
C ASN A 265 10.59 21.02 14.51
N GLY A 266 10.65 20.86 13.19
CA GLY A 266 11.81 20.37 12.47
C GLY A 266 13.10 21.15 12.79
N PRO A 267 14.28 20.70 12.32
CA PRO A 267 15.54 21.29 12.67
C PRO A 267 15.51 22.80 12.39
N LYS A 268 15.73 23.62 13.44
CA LYS A 268 16.07 25.02 13.25
C LYS A 268 17.45 25.02 12.59
N ASP A 269 17.53 25.54 11.38
CA ASP A 269 18.77 25.83 10.70
C ASP A 269 19.67 26.63 11.65
N THR A 270 20.83 26.06 11.96
CA THR A 270 21.98 26.76 12.49
C THR A 270 23.13 26.66 11.50
#